data_51a08ac4394bb2887e2f9c739b58eb6d
#
_entry.id   51a08ac4394bb2887e2f9c739b58eb6d
#
_cell.length_a   1.000
_cell.length_b   1.000
_cell.length_c   1.000
_cell.angle_alpha   90.00
_cell.angle_beta   90.00
_cell.angle_gamma   90.00
#
_symmetry.space_group_name_H-M   'P 1'
#
loop_
_entity.id
_entity.type
_entity.pdbx_description
1 polymer ?
#
loop_
_entity_poly.entity_id
_entity_poly.type
_entity_poly.pdbx_seq_one_letter_code
_entity_poly.pdbx_strand_id
1 'polypeptide(L)'
;LTLKLLLLLLVLAVLDVVYRFTLYPKDLAENCTLMELSGRATEGVDIVYLGESSNHTYSHSDTDRRFICEMIDDMLPEHRVGNLAKDACHAGVYYDILRNIPKESDVKTAIVTVNMRTFTAEWIYSGLEPALRKERIMMKRAPALYKRMLLAFRAYPQWSEDERAALVREGLERQTFTLPYPFPYKNANEWDRAIGGSCVLYDGRRPSADTIALTCHHIKHFACELDDRNPRIRDLDRIVRLCKQRGWQPVFNILAENVDQMDSLCGPDLLRLLEGNARFVT
;
A
#
# COMPACT_ATOMS: atom_id res chain seq x y z
N LEU A 1 2.56 21.03 -41.86
CA LEU A 1 2.15 20.27 -40.66
C LEU A 1 3.25 20.28 -39.59
N THR A 2 4.49 19.91 -39.95
CA THR A 2 5.67 19.78 -39.04
C THR A 2 5.98 21.08 -38.29
N LEU A 3 6.00 22.23 -38.98
CA LEU A 3 6.26 23.52 -38.33
C LEU A 3 5.20 23.88 -37.26
N LYS A 4 3.92 23.62 -37.56
CA LYS A 4 2.83 23.86 -36.60
C LYS A 4 2.95 22.95 -35.37
N LEU A 5 3.37 21.70 -35.57
CA LEU A 5 3.60 20.75 -34.44
C LEU A 5 4.79 21.19 -33.58
N LEU A 6 5.89 21.61 -34.21
CA LEU A 6 7.07 22.12 -33.50
C LEU A 6 6.72 23.38 -32.68
N LEU A 7 5.96 24.30 -33.27
CA LEU A 7 5.51 25.51 -32.58
C LEU A 7 4.62 25.15 -31.37
N LEU A 8 3.70 24.21 -31.53
CA LEU A 8 2.86 23.73 -30.43
C LEU A 8 3.70 23.12 -29.29
N LEU A 9 4.68 22.28 -29.63
CA LEU A 9 5.58 21.67 -28.62
C LEU A 9 6.41 22.73 -27.89
N LEU A 10 6.89 23.76 -28.64
CA LEU A 10 7.61 24.89 -28.05
C LEU A 10 6.71 25.66 -27.06
N VAL A 11 5.49 25.98 -27.47
CA VAL A 11 4.52 26.67 -26.58
C VAL A 11 4.26 25.86 -25.35
N LEU A 12 4.01 24.54 -25.47
CA LEU A 12 3.79 23.67 -24.32
C LEU A 12 5.01 23.59 -23.39
N ALA A 13 6.22 23.57 -23.96
CA ALA A 13 7.46 23.58 -23.16
C ALA A 13 7.61 24.90 -22.37
N VAL A 14 7.34 26.04 -23.02
CA VAL A 14 7.36 27.35 -22.34
C VAL A 14 6.32 27.43 -21.24
N LEU A 15 5.09 26.96 -21.51
CA LEU A 15 4.03 26.90 -20.50
C LEU A 15 4.38 25.98 -19.32
N ASP A 16 5.03 24.83 -19.58
CA ASP A 16 5.49 23.93 -18.51
C ASP A 16 6.54 24.62 -17.63
N VAL A 17 7.50 25.32 -18.24
CA VAL A 17 8.53 26.07 -17.50
C VAL A 17 7.89 27.17 -16.64
N VAL A 18 7.01 27.98 -17.22
CA VAL A 18 6.31 29.03 -16.47
C VAL A 18 5.52 28.43 -15.31
N TYR A 19 4.69 27.43 -15.59
CA TYR A 19 3.88 26.76 -14.58
C TYR A 19 4.75 26.14 -13.47
N ARG A 20 5.85 25.48 -13.82
CA ARG A 20 6.76 24.83 -12.89
C ARG A 20 7.34 25.78 -11.83
N PHE A 21 7.66 27.01 -12.23
CA PHE A 21 8.28 27.98 -11.32
C PHE A 21 7.28 28.89 -10.62
N THR A 22 6.05 29.01 -11.11
CA THR A 22 5.05 29.92 -10.55
C THR A 22 3.98 29.24 -9.71
N LEU A 23 3.29 28.24 -10.27
CA LEU A 23 2.08 27.64 -9.69
C LEU A 23 2.32 26.22 -9.13
N TYR A 24 3.25 25.45 -9.73
CA TYR A 24 3.47 24.06 -9.35
C TYR A 24 3.89 23.87 -7.88
N PRO A 25 4.74 24.72 -7.26
CA PRO A 25 5.08 24.58 -5.84
C PRO A 25 3.85 24.67 -4.94
N LYS A 26 2.91 25.57 -5.25
CA LYS A 26 1.63 25.71 -4.52
C LYS A 26 0.75 24.48 -4.74
N ASP A 27 0.58 24.05 -5.99
CA ASP A 27 -0.18 22.83 -6.31
C ASP A 27 0.40 21.60 -5.62
N LEU A 28 1.72 21.49 -5.54
CA LEU A 28 2.39 20.39 -4.85
C LEU A 28 2.07 20.38 -3.36
N ALA A 29 2.20 21.52 -2.70
CA ALA A 29 1.90 21.67 -1.27
C ALA A 29 0.43 21.37 -0.95
N GLU A 30 -0.50 21.81 -1.80
CA GLU A 30 -1.94 21.61 -1.58
C GLU A 30 -2.44 20.21 -1.95
N ASN A 31 -1.76 19.49 -2.86
CA ASN A 31 -2.28 18.26 -3.44
C ASN A 31 -1.38 17.03 -3.24
N CYS A 32 -0.24 17.13 -2.56
CA CYS A 32 0.69 16.01 -2.41
C CYS A 32 1.54 16.07 -1.14
N THR A 33 1.02 15.57 -0.04
CA THR A 33 1.79 15.42 1.22
C THR A 33 2.87 14.35 1.11
N LEU A 34 2.72 13.38 0.21
CA LEU A 34 3.72 12.32 -0.03
C LEU A 34 5.06 12.88 -0.53
N MET A 35 5.05 14.02 -1.22
CA MET A 35 6.30 14.64 -1.68
C MET A 35 7.07 15.28 -0.54
N GLU A 36 6.39 15.81 0.47
CA GLU A 36 7.00 16.29 1.70
C GLU A 36 7.72 15.15 2.44
N LEU A 37 7.07 13.96 2.54
CA LEU A 37 7.70 12.78 3.13
C LEU A 37 9.02 12.42 2.43
N SER A 38 9.05 12.44 1.10
CA SER A 38 10.29 12.17 0.35
C SER A 38 11.38 13.20 0.68
N GLY A 39 11.01 14.45 0.96
CA GLY A 39 11.93 15.51 1.35
C GLY A 39 12.49 15.36 2.77
N ARG A 40 11.80 14.68 3.67
CA ARG A 40 12.27 14.44 5.05
C ARG A 40 13.49 13.51 5.11
N ALA A 41 13.76 12.76 4.07
CA ALA A 41 14.91 11.84 3.97
C ALA A 41 16.16 12.54 3.40
N THR A 42 16.41 13.81 3.70
CA THR A 42 17.47 14.58 3.01
C THR A 42 18.76 14.66 3.79
N GLU A 43 18.78 15.06 5.05
CA GLU A 43 20.03 15.32 5.75
C GLU A 43 20.21 14.45 6.99
N GLY A 44 21.29 13.70 7.02
CA GLY A 44 21.71 12.89 8.15
C GLY A 44 20.80 11.71 8.46
N VAL A 45 19.83 11.39 7.59
CA VAL A 45 18.97 10.20 7.70
C VAL A 45 19.58 9.09 6.85
N ASP A 46 20.01 8.02 7.48
CA ASP A 46 20.60 6.86 6.79
C ASP A 46 19.65 5.64 6.74
N ILE A 47 18.61 5.61 7.57
CA ILE A 47 17.53 4.63 7.52
C ILE A 47 16.22 5.35 7.26
N VAL A 48 15.42 4.91 6.28
CA VAL A 48 14.05 5.40 6.09
C VAL A 48 13.05 4.29 6.43
N TYR A 49 12.04 4.65 7.21
CA TYR A 49 10.94 3.76 7.59
C TYR A 49 9.68 4.13 6.81
N LEU A 50 9.20 3.20 5.99
CA LEU A 50 7.96 3.32 5.22
C LEU A 50 6.89 2.45 5.87
N GLY A 51 5.86 3.09 6.37
CA GLY A 51 4.74 2.45 7.07
C GLY A 51 3.41 3.06 6.70
N GLU A 52 2.37 2.48 7.24
CA GLU A 52 0.99 2.96 7.19
C GLU A 52 0.51 3.30 8.61
N SER A 53 -0.80 3.32 8.87
CA SER A 53 -1.35 3.65 10.20
C SER A 53 -0.86 2.75 11.33
N SER A 54 -0.42 1.52 11.04
CA SER A 54 0.20 0.63 12.04
C SER A 54 1.45 1.21 12.71
N ASN A 55 2.13 2.17 12.05
CA ASN A 55 3.31 2.83 12.65
C ASN A 55 2.97 3.59 13.96
N HIS A 56 1.74 4.02 14.11
CA HIS A 56 1.29 4.82 15.26
C HIS A 56 0.00 4.28 15.94
N THR A 57 -0.39 3.04 15.60
CA THR A 57 -1.53 2.38 16.24
C THR A 57 -1.08 1.70 17.52
N TYR A 58 -1.70 2.06 18.64
CA TYR A 58 -1.45 1.48 19.96
C TYR A 58 -2.78 1.16 20.66
N SER A 59 -2.74 0.25 21.61
CA SER A 59 -3.86 -0.03 22.51
C SER A 59 -3.98 1.02 23.60
N HIS A 60 -5.18 1.23 24.15
CA HIS A 60 -5.35 2.10 25.31
C HIS A 60 -4.56 1.64 26.55
N SER A 61 -4.25 0.36 26.63
CA SER A 61 -3.45 -0.25 27.70
C SER A 61 -1.94 -0.10 27.50
N ASP A 62 -1.48 0.32 26.30
CA ASP A 62 -0.06 0.46 26.03
C ASP A 62 0.53 1.64 26.81
N THR A 63 1.61 1.38 27.52
CA THR A 63 2.38 2.39 28.25
C THR A 63 3.33 3.14 27.35
N ASP A 64 3.86 2.49 26.33
CA ASP A 64 4.70 3.09 25.27
C ASP A 64 3.84 3.36 24.04
N ARG A 65 3.73 4.62 23.65
CA ARG A 65 2.91 5.08 22.53
C ARG A 65 3.74 5.73 21.43
N ARG A 66 5.04 5.49 21.44
CA ARG A 66 5.93 5.97 20.38
C ARG A 66 5.62 5.29 19.06
N PHE A 67 5.97 5.96 17.98
CA PHE A 67 5.91 5.36 16.66
C PHE A 67 6.95 4.24 16.51
N ILE A 68 6.67 3.25 15.67
CA ILE A 68 7.61 2.14 15.45
C ILE A 68 8.97 2.68 14.97
N CYS A 69 8.98 3.70 14.10
CA CYS A 69 10.22 4.32 13.64
C CYS A 69 11.02 4.98 14.78
N GLU A 70 10.37 5.56 15.79
CA GLU A 70 11.01 6.14 16.96
C GLU A 70 11.62 5.06 17.88
N MET A 71 10.92 3.92 18.01
CA MET A 71 11.45 2.76 18.72
C MET A 71 12.70 2.19 18.03
N ILE A 72 12.71 2.14 16.70
CA ILE A 72 13.86 1.69 15.92
C ILE A 72 15.04 2.67 16.07
N ASP A 73 14.78 3.98 16.04
CA ASP A 73 15.79 5.02 16.23
C ASP A 73 16.48 4.88 17.59
N ASP A 74 15.70 4.65 18.65
CA ASP A 74 16.23 4.39 20.00
C ASP A 74 17.05 3.09 20.12
N MET A 75 16.67 2.06 19.36
CA MET A 75 17.41 0.78 19.35
C MET A 75 18.72 0.85 18.55
N LEU A 76 18.85 1.82 17.65
CA LEU A 76 19.99 1.97 16.75
C LEU A 76 20.61 3.38 16.89
N PRO A 77 21.20 3.73 18.05
CA PRO A 77 21.63 5.08 18.37
C PRO A 77 22.75 5.63 17.45
N GLU A 78 23.43 4.77 16.72
CA GLU A 78 24.43 5.15 15.70
C GLU A 78 23.81 5.51 14.34
N HIS A 79 22.51 5.29 14.18
CA HIS A 79 21.75 5.56 12.96
C HIS A 79 20.71 6.66 13.22
N ARG A 80 20.18 7.23 12.14
CA ARG A 80 19.03 8.15 12.18
C ARG A 80 17.91 7.64 11.31
N VAL A 81 16.76 7.38 11.94
CA VAL A 81 15.58 6.84 11.26
C VAL A 81 14.63 7.96 10.84
N GLY A 82 14.45 8.13 9.54
CA GLY A 82 13.46 9.06 8.97
C GLY A 82 12.08 8.40 8.86
N ASN A 83 11.07 9.00 9.47
CA ASN A 83 9.69 8.56 9.39
C ASN A 83 9.03 9.00 8.07
N LEU A 84 8.80 8.06 7.16
CA LEU A 84 8.08 8.26 5.91
C LEU A 84 6.71 7.53 5.88
N ALA A 85 6.18 7.22 7.07
CA ALA A 85 4.88 6.57 7.19
C ALA A 85 3.72 7.55 6.96
N LYS A 86 2.66 7.07 6.33
CA LYS A 86 1.38 7.76 6.15
C LYS A 86 0.26 6.75 6.04
N ASP A 87 -0.89 7.07 6.61
CA ASP A 87 -2.08 6.22 6.61
C ASP A 87 -2.45 5.71 5.22
N ALA A 88 -2.92 4.47 5.18
CA ALA A 88 -3.35 3.75 3.99
C ALA A 88 -2.24 3.53 2.93
N CYS A 89 -0.99 3.89 3.20
CA CYS A 89 0.10 3.65 2.27
C CYS A 89 0.30 2.15 2.03
N HIS A 90 0.83 1.84 0.87
CA HIS A 90 1.09 0.49 0.40
C HIS A 90 2.32 0.48 -0.53
N ALA A 91 2.79 -0.68 -0.96
CA ALA A 91 4.02 -0.85 -1.75
C ALA A 91 4.14 0.13 -2.93
N GLY A 92 3.04 0.39 -3.67
CA GLY A 92 3.06 1.32 -4.80
C GLY A 92 3.29 2.78 -4.39
N VAL A 93 2.78 3.19 -3.22
CA VAL A 93 3.03 4.51 -2.64
C VAL A 93 4.46 4.60 -2.12
N TYR A 94 4.93 3.57 -1.42
CA TYR A 94 6.31 3.49 -0.93
C TYR A 94 7.32 3.61 -2.07
N TYR A 95 7.08 2.92 -3.19
CA TYR A 95 7.93 3.07 -4.37
C TYR A 95 7.97 4.52 -4.86
N ASP A 96 6.82 5.21 -4.91
CA ASP A 96 6.79 6.60 -5.38
C ASP A 96 7.50 7.54 -4.39
N ILE A 97 7.39 7.33 -3.06
CA ILE A 97 8.15 8.06 -2.04
C ILE A 97 9.66 7.84 -2.24
N LEU A 98 10.11 6.58 -2.22
CA LEU A 98 11.53 6.22 -2.35
C LEU A 98 12.16 6.77 -3.64
N ARG A 99 11.42 6.71 -4.76
CA ARG A 99 11.90 7.21 -6.05
C ARG A 99 12.15 8.73 -6.05
N ASN A 100 11.43 9.48 -5.22
CA ASN A 100 11.52 10.93 -5.13
C ASN A 100 12.48 11.41 -4.03
N ILE A 101 13.05 10.52 -3.22
CA ILE A 101 14.15 10.87 -2.32
C ILE A 101 15.32 11.43 -3.16
N PRO A 102 15.92 12.57 -2.78
CA PRO A 102 17.06 13.14 -3.48
C PRO A 102 18.20 12.14 -3.67
N LYS A 103 18.96 12.27 -4.75
CA LYS A 103 20.09 11.36 -5.02
C LYS A 103 21.25 11.56 -4.04
N GLU A 104 21.34 12.76 -3.55
CA GLU A 104 22.37 13.25 -2.63
C GLU A 104 22.07 12.91 -1.17
N SER A 105 20.96 12.20 -0.91
CA SER A 105 20.59 11.77 0.46
C SER A 105 21.57 10.74 1.02
N ASP A 106 21.73 10.75 2.34
CA ASP A 106 22.59 9.79 3.07
C ASP A 106 21.95 8.41 3.28
N VAL A 107 20.76 8.19 2.75
CA VAL A 107 19.99 6.94 2.92
C VAL A 107 20.77 5.74 2.42
N LYS A 108 20.87 4.73 3.29
CA LYS A 108 21.51 3.43 3.02
C LYS A 108 20.54 2.27 3.16
N THR A 109 19.51 2.42 4.00
CA THR A 109 18.56 1.35 4.31
C THR A 109 17.13 1.86 4.17
N ALA A 110 16.28 1.06 3.53
CA ALA A 110 14.84 1.30 3.45
C ALA A 110 14.09 0.16 4.14
N ILE A 111 13.49 0.45 5.30
CA ILE A 111 12.59 -0.47 6.01
C ILE A 111 11.20 -0.27 5.40
N VAL A 112 10.66 -1.32 4.81
CA VAL A 112 9.38 -1.32 4.09
C VAL A 112 8.39 -2.18 4.85
N THR A 113 7.36 -1.58 5.38
CA THR A 113 6.26 -2.31 6.04
C THR A 113 5.44 -3.07 5.02
N VAL A 114 5.28 -4.37 5.25
CA VAL A 114 4.45 -5.27 4.46
C VAL A 114 3.23 -5.67 5.28
N ASN A 115 2.11 -5.03 5.03
CA ASN A 115 0.84 -5.40 5.61
C ASN A 115 0.13 -6.37 4.65
N MET A 116 -0.04 -7.62 5.08
CA MET A 116 -0.59 -8.69 4.23
C MET A 116 -2.00 -8.41 3.72
N ARG A 117 -2.79 -7.60 4.44
CA ARG A 117 -4.12 -7.17 3.99
C ARG A 117 -4.09 -6.36 2.69
N THR A 118 -2.99 -5.64 2.42
CA THR A 118 -2.91 -4.72 1.27
C THR A 118 -2.88 -5.42 -0.08
N PHE A 119 -2.68 -6.73 -0.12
CA PHE A 119 -2.62 -7.52 -1.36
C PHE A 119 -3.99 -7.97 -1.87
N THR A 120 -5.03 -7.87 -1.06
CA THR A 120 -6.38 -8.32 -1.45
C THR A 120 -7.18 -7.24 -2.16
N ALA A 121 -8.25 -7.66 -2.84
CA ALA A 121 -9.14 -6.76 -3.56
C ALA A 121 -9.80 -5.71 -2.65
N GLU A 122 -10.08 -6.05 -1.39
CA GLU A 122 -10.62 -5.12 -0.39
C GLU A 122 -9.75 -3.86 -0.25
N TRP A 123 -8.42 -4.02 -0.25
CA TRP A 123 -7.48 -2.89 -0.16
C TRP A 123 -7.12 -2.29 -1.52
N ILE A 124 -6.97 -3.13 -2.56
CA ILE A 124 -6.63 -2.65 -3.91
C ILE A 124 -7.71 -1.69 -4.44
N TYR A 125 -8.98 -1.95 -4.08
CA TYR A 125 -10.13 -1.11 -4.45
C TYR A 125 -10.74 -0.36 -3.26
N SER A 126 -9.96 -0.11 -2.21
CA SER A 126 -10.46 0.63 -1.03
C SER A 126 -10.91 2.05 -1.38
N GLY A 127 -11.81 2.61 -0.57
CA GLY A 127 -12.23 4.01 -0.71
C GLY A 127 -11.11 5.04 -0.49
N LEU A 128 -9.96 4.61 0.01
CA LEU A 128 -8.76 5.45 0.23
C LEU A 128 -7.85 5.51 -1.02
N GLU A 129 -7.96 4.54 -1.92
CA GLU A 129 -7.10 4.44 -3.12
C GLU A 129 -7.23 5.66 -4.06
N PRO A 130 -8.40 6.25 -4.32
CA PRO A 130 -8.51 7.44 -5.18
C PRO A 130 -7.67 8.63 -4.70
N ALA A 131 -7.65 8.91 -3.39
CA ALA A 131 -6.86 9.99 -2.81
C ALA A 131 -5.35 9.73 -2.98
N LEU A 132 -4.90 8.52 -2.70
CA LEU A 132 -3.51 8.11 -2.92
C LEU A 132 -3.10 8.20 -4.40
N ARG A 133 -3.97 7.78 -5.31
CA ARG A 133 -3.73 7.87 -6.76
C ARG A 133 -3.61 9.31 -7.23
N LYS A 134 -4.41 10.21 -6.67
CA LYS A 134 -4.30 11.65 -6.94
C LYS A 134 -2.92 12.17 -6.56
N GLU A 135 -2.47 11.91 -5.34
CA GLU A 135 -1.13 12.32 -4.89
C GLU A 135 0.00 11.70 -5.73
N ARG A 136 -0.13 10.42 -6.06
CA ARG A 136 0.86 9.70 -6.90
C ARG A 136 1.01 10.30 -8.31
N ILE A 137 -0.02 10.98 -8.85
CA ILE A 137 0.12 11.74 -10.10
C ILE A 137 1.16 12.86 -9.92
N MET A 138 1.12 13.58 -8.79
CA MET A 138 2.07 14.66 -8.52
C MET A 138 3.51 14.14 -8.33
N MET A 139 3.68 12.91 -7.88
CA MET A 139 4.98 12.27 -7.69
C MET A 139 5.60 11.68 -8.98
N LYS A 140 4.86 11.64 -10.10
CA LYS A 140 5.40 11.13 -11.37
C LYS A 140 6.59 11.97 -11.87
N ARG A 141 7.58 11.30 -12.48
CA ARG A 141 8.65 11.95 -13.24
C ARG A 141 8.12 12.35 -14.63
N ALA A 142 7.37 13.43 -14.67
CA ALA A 142 6.73 13.96 -15.85
C ALA A 142 6.73 15.51 -15.79
N PRO A 143 6.56 16.22 -16.92
CA PRO A 143 6.38 17.66 -16.91
C PRO A 143 5.31 18.11 -15.94
N ALA A 144 5.54 19.24 -15.25
CA ALA A 144 4.62 19.73 -14.22
C ALA A 144 3.23 20.05 -14.79
N LEU A 145 3.18 20.66 -15.96
CA LEU A 145 1.94 20.95 -16.65
C LEU A 145 1.14 19.69 -17.03
N TYR A 146 1.84 18.62 -17.45
CA TYR A 146 1.19 17.34 -17.74
C TYR A 146 0.54 16.73 -16.49
N LYS A 147 1.21 16.79 -15.34
CA LYS A 147 0.63 16.35 -14.05
C LYS A 147 -0.65 17.14 -13.74
N ARG A 148 -0.61 18.46 -13.92
CA ARG A 148 -1.78 19.33 -13.74
C ARG A 148 -2.93 18.95 -14.65
N MET A 149 -2.64 18.65 -15.93
CA MET A 149 -3.65 18.16 -16.87
C MET A 149 -4.29 16.85 -16.40
N LEU A 150 -3.49 15.88 -15.92
CA LEU A 150 -4.01 14.64 -15.38
C LEU A 150 -4.96 14.86 -14.19
N LEU A 151 -4.62 15.81 -13.30
CA LEU A 151 -5.50 16.18 -12.19
C LEU A 151 -6.78 16.88 -12.69
N ALA A 152 -6.66 17.83 -13.61
CA ALA A 152 -7.78 18.57 -14.15
C ALA A 152 -8.79 17.66 -14.89
N PHE A 153 -8.29 16.67 -15.60
CA PHE A 153 -9.11 15.64 -16.26
C PHE A 153 -9.48 14.47 -15.35
N ARG A 154 -9.17 14.57 -14.06
CA ARG A 154 -9.45 13.51 -13.07
C ARG A 154 -8.97 12.12 -13.54
N ALA A 155 -7.75 12.05 -14.11
CA ALA A 155 -7.15 10.82 -14.63
C ALA A 155 -6.65 9.89 -13.50
N TYR A 156 -7.51 9.65 -12.51
CA TYR A 156 -7.34 8.71 -11.38
C TYR A 156 -8.70 8.10 -11.06
N PRO A 157 -8.75 6.94 -10.40
CA PRO A 157 -10.01 6.25 -10.09
C PRO A 157 -10.98 7.14 -9.32
N GLN A 158 -12.25 7.07 -9.69
CA GLN A 158 -13.35 7.78 -9.03
C GLN A 158 -14.58 6.86 -9.07
N TRP A 159 -14.52 5.87 -8.19
CA TRP A 159 -15.59 4.88 -8.09
C TRP A 159 -16.72 5.37 -7.20
N SER A 160 -17.96 5.15 -7.61
CA SER A 160 -19.11 5.13 -6.71
C SER A 160 -18.98 3.95 -5.74
N GLU A 161 -19.78 3.94 -4.68
CA GLU A 161 -19.79 2.82 -3.72
C GLU A 161 -20.18 1.51 -4.41
N ASP A 162 -21.17 1.54 -5.32
CA ASP A 162 -21.61 0.35 -6.06
C ASP A 162 -20.54 -0.16 -7.02
N GLU A 163 -19.86 0.73 -7.76
CA GLU A 163 -18.76 0.35 -8.65
C GLU A 163 -17.60 -0.25 -7.84
N ARG A 164 -17.25 0.35 -6.70
CA ARG A 164 -16.22 -0.16 -5.81
C ARG A 164 -16.59 -1.54 -5.26
N ALA A 165 -17.83 -1.70 -4.77
CA ALA A 165 -18.32 -2.99 -4.27
C ALA A 165 -18.29 -4.09 -5.35
N ALA A 166 -18.61 -3.73 -6.59
CA ALA A 166 -18.52 -4.64 -7.73
C ALA A 166 -17.06 -5.04 -8.03
N LEU A 167 -16.13 -4.08 -8.04
CA LEU A 167 -14.70 -4.32 -8.26
C LEU A 167 -14.08 -5.18 -7.16
N VAL A 168 -14.44 -4.93 -5.90
CA VAL A 168 -14.00 -5.74 -4.76
C VAL A 168 -14.48 -7.18 -4.93
N ARG A 169 -15.78 -7.38 -5.17
CA ARG A 169 -16.36 -8.72 -5.36
C ARG A 169 -15.68 -9.47 -6.50
N GLU A 170 -15.58 -8.86 -7.68
CA GLU A 170 -14.90 -9.45 -8.84
C GLU A 170 -13.43 -9.75 -8.54
N GLY A 171 -12.75 -8.87 -7.81
CA GLY A 171 -11.38 -9.06 -7.38
C GLY A 171 -11.22 -10.25 -6.44
N LEU A 172 -12.09 -10.39 -5.43
CA LEU A 172 -12.10 -11.51 -4.51
C LEU A 172 -12.43 -12.85 -5.21
N GLU A 173 -13.30 -12.82 -6.23
CA GLU A 173 -13.60 -14.01 -7.06
C GLU A 173 -12.40 -14.46 -7.90
N ARG A 174 -11.59 -13.51 -8.37
CA ARG A 174 -10.36 -13.79 -9.14
C ARG A 174 -9.17 -14.21 -8.27
N GLN A 175 -9.13 -13.80 -7.03
CA GLN A 175 -8.10 -14.18 -6.07
C GLN A 175 -8.40 -15.57 -5.50
N THR A 176 -8.11 -16.59 -6.31
CA THR A 176 -8.29 -18.00 -5.92
C THR A 176 -7.14 -18.49 -5.06
N PHE A 177 -7.37 -19.61 -4.38
CA PHE A 177 -6.36 -20.35 -3.64
C PHE A 177 -6.57 -21.85 -3.77
N THR A 178 -5.54 -22.63 -3.46
CA THR A 178 -5.59 -24.08 -3.45
C THR A 178 -4.96 -24.63 -2.18
N LEU A 179 -5.65 -25.52 -1.48
CA LEU A 179 -5.11 -26.25 -0.36
C LEU A 179 -4.71 -27.68 -0.79
N PRO A 180 -3.76 -28.34 -0.10
CA PRO A 180 -3.27 -29.67 -0.48
C PRO A 180 -4.27 -30.82 -0.20
N TYR A 181 -5.51 -30.50 0.09
CA TYR A 181 -6.63 -31.40 0.32
C TYR A 181 -7.94 -30.77 -0.18
N PRO A 182 -9.01 -31.54 -0.33
CA PRO A 182 -10.30 -31.00 -0.72
C PRO A 182 -10.80 -29.94 0.25
N PHE A 183 -11.02 -28.74 -0.26
CA PHE A 183 -11.58 -27.62 0.50
C PHE A 183 -12.80 -27.08 -0.24
N PRO A 184 -13.91 -26.73 0.46
CA PRO A 184 -15.18 -26.45 -0.20
C PRO A 184 -15.23 -25.11 -0.94
N TYR A 185 -14.28 -24.21 -0.71
CA TYR A 185 -14.25 -22.88 -1.28
C TYR A 185 -13.01 -22.70 -2.19
N LYS A 186 -13.16 -21.90 -3.27
CA LYS A 186 -12.09 -21.62 -4.23
C LYS A 186 -11.50 -20.24 -4.08
N ASN A 187 -12.21 -19.33 -3.41
CA ASN A 187 -11.81 -17.93 -3.23
C ASN A 187 -12.48 -17.34 -1.97
N ALA A 188 -12.01 -16.16 -1.58
CA ALA A 188 -12.50 -15.48 -0.39
C ALA A 188 -13.99 -15.14 -0.45
N ASN A 189 -14.53 -14.82 -1.63
CA ASN A 189 -15.94 -14.47 -1.78
C ASN A 189 -16.89 -15.66 -1.54
N GLU A 190 -16.52 -16.87 -1.99
CA GLU A 190 -17.28 -18.10 -1.72
C GLU A 190 -17.27 -18.42 -0.21
N TRP A 191 -16.10 -18.34 0.40
CA TRP A 191 -15.91 -18.64 1.81
C TRP A 191 -16.64 -17.62 2.72
N ASP A 192 -16.45 -16.33 2.48
CA ASP A 192 -17.15 -15.23 3.16
C ASP A 192 -18.68 -15.41 3.13
N ARG A 193 -19.23 -15.68 1.93
CA ARG A 193 -20.68 -15.89 1.77
C ARG A 193 -21.20 -17.12 2.52
N ALA A 194 -20.43 -18.19 2.56
CA ALA A 194 -20.83 -19.39 3.28
C ALA A 194 -20.90 -19.15 4.80
N ILE A 195 -19.88 -18.50 5.37
CA ILE A 195 -19.84 -18.14 6.78
C ILE A 195 -20.93 -17.10 7.11
N GLY A 196 -21.02 -16.03 6.34
CA GLY A 196 -22.01 -14.98 6.56
C GLY A 196 -23.46 -15.46 6.41
N GLY A 197 -23.71 -16.34 5.45
CA GLY A 197 -25.04 -16.90 5.19
C GLY A 197 -25.47 -17.95 6.21
N SER A 198 -24.55 -18.81 6.67
CA SER A 198 -24.83 -19.85 7.66
C SER A 198 -24.79 -19.34 9.10
N CYS A 199 -24.05 -18.25 9.35
CA CYS A 199 -23.72 -17.75 10.70
C CYS A 199 -23.07 -18.84 11.59
N VAL A 200 -22.25 -19.71 10.98
CA VAL A 200 -21.57 -20.82 11.64
C VAL A 200 -20.07 -20.76 11.31
N LEU A 201 -19.24 -20.89 12.34
CA LEU A 201 -17.79 -20.96 12.16
C LEU A 201 -17.35 -22.35 11.64
N TYR A 202 -16.10 -22.47 11.28
CA TYR A 202 -15.50 -23.71 10.76
C TYR A 202 -15.66 -24.92 11.70
N ASP A 203 -15.73 -24.70 13.00
CA ASP A 203 -15.87 -25.72 14.05
C ASP A 203 -17.34 -25.98 14.50
N GLY A 204 -18.30 -25.40 13.81
CA GLY A 204 -19.73 -25.56 14.08
C GLY A 204 -20.32 -24.61 15.14
N ARG A 205 -19.52 -23.76 15.77
CA ARG A 205 -20.01 -22.73 16.71
C ARG A 205 -20.87 -21.69 16.03
N ARG A 206 -21.86 -21.16 16.74
CA ARG A 206 -22.73 -20.04 16.34
C ARG A 206 -22.49 -18.83 17.27
N PRO A 207 -21.52 -17.98 16.97
CA PRO A 207 -21.19 -16.85 17.82
C PRO A 207 -22.12 -15.65 17.57
N SER A 208 -21.77 -14.49 18.15
CA SER A 208 -22.46 -13.22 17.88
C SER A 208 -22.30 -12.77 16.43
N ALA A 209 -23.19 -11.88 15.96
CA ALA A 209 -23.11 -11.29 14.64
C ALA A 209 -21.78 -10.54 14.42
N ASP A 210 -21.26 -9.84 15.44
CA ASP A 210 -19.98 -9.13 15.38
C ASP A 210 -18.81 -10.10 15.15
N THR A 211 -18.86 -11.28 15.80
CA THR A 211 -17.84 -12.31 15.60
C THR A 211 -17.90 -12.89 14.19
N ILE A 212 -19.09 -13.10 13.63
CA ILE A 212 -19.25 -13.51 12.23
C ILE A 212 -18.71 -12.43 11.29
N ALA A 213 -19.03 -11.17 11.54
CA ALA A 213 -18.52 -10.06 10.72
C ALA A 213 -16.99 -9.97 10.75
N LEU A 214 -16.36 -10.17 11.92
CA LEU A 214 -14.92 -10.23 12.08
C LEU A 214 -14.31 -11.43 11.33
N THR A 215 -14.95 -12.61 11.40
CA THR A 215 -14.53 -13.80 10.65
C THR A 215 -14.56 -13.54 9.14
N CYS A 216 -15.65 -13.00 8.64
CA CYS A 216 -15.80 -12.59 7.25
C CYS A 216 -14.76 -11.55 6.84
N HIS A 217 -14.44 -10.61 7.73
CA HIS A 217 -13.36 -9.63 7.52
C HIS A 217 -12.01 -10.33 7.33
N HIS A 218 -11.62 -11.25 8.23
CA HIS A 218 -10.36 -11.99 8.08
C HIS A 218 -10.31 -12.79 6.76
N ILE A 219 -11.39 -13.50 6.43
CA ILE A 219 -11.46 -14.28 5.18
C ILE A 219 -11.21 -13.37 3.97
N LYS A 220 -11.91 -12.25 3.85
CA LYS A 220 -11.75 -11.32 2.71
C LYS A 220 -10.35 -10.71 2.61
N HIS A 221 -9.66 -10.56 3.74
CA HIS A 221 -8.34 -9.93 3.80
C HIS A 221 -7.17 -10.91 3.63
N PHE A 222 -7.37 -12.22 3.83
CA PHE A 222 -6.26 -13.16 3.85
C PHE A 222 -6.48 -14.45 3.02
N ALA A 223 -7.72 -14.77 2.64
CA ALA A 223 -8.02 -15.99 1.89
C ALA A 223 -7.72 -15.82 0.39
N CYS A 224 -6.45 -15.74 0.06
CA CYS A 224 -5.96 -15.72 -1.32
C CYS A 224 -4.59 -16.39 -1.39
N GLU A 225 -4.19 -16.79 -2.58
CA GLU A 225 -2.82 -17.17 -2.92
C GLU A 225 -2.20 -16.04 -3.76
N LEU A 226 -1.06 -15.52 -3.30
CA LEU A 226 -0.36 -14.42 -3.98
C LEU A 226 0.47 -14.97 -5.14
N ASP A 227 0.50 -14.22 -6.23
CA ASP A 227 1.34 -14.48 -7.39
C ASP A 227 1.89 -13.18 -8.00
N ASP A 228 2.74 -13.32 -9.02
CA ASP A 228 3.40 -12.20 -9.71
C ASP A 228 2.41 -11.26 -10.44
N ARG A 229 1.15 -11.65 -10.61
CA ARG A 229 0.11 -10.80 -11.20
C ARG A 229 -0.43 -9.78 -10.22
N ASN A 230 -0.23 -9.99 -8.92
CA ASN A 230 -0.68 -9.06 -7.91
C ASN A 230 0.03 -7.69 -8.06
N PRO A 231 -0.69 -6.57 -8.11
CA PRO A 231 -0.08 -5.25 -8.31
C PRO A 231 0.86 -4.86 -7.18
N ARG A 232 0.62 -5.30 -5.95
CA ARG A 232 1.48 -4.99 -4.80
C ARG A 232 2.79 -5.78 -4.84
N ILE A 233 2.78 -7.02 -5.31
CA ILE A 233 4.00 -7.82 -5.57
C ILE A 233 4.87 -7.11 -6.60
N ARG A 234 4.28 -6.68 -7.72
CA ARG A 234 5.02 -5.92 -8.74
C ARG A 234 5.59 -4.60 -8.21
N ASP A 235 4.89 -3.96 -7.28
CA ASP A 235 5.39 -2.74 -6.66
C ASP A 235 6.54 -3.03 -5.66
N LEU A 236 6.51 -4.15 -4.92
CA LEU A 236 7.65 -4.60 -4.10
C LEU A 236 8.88 -4.89 -4.96
N ASP A 237 8.73 -5.60 -6.07
CA ASP A 237 9.80 -5.80 -7.06
C ASP A 237 10.43 -4.48 -7.56
N ARG A 238 9.60 -3.47 -7.77
CA ARG A 238 10.08 -2.13 -8.17
C ARG A 238 10.88 -1.47 -7.06
N ILE A 239 10.47 -1.65 -5.79
CA ILE A 239 11.22 -1.17 -4.63
C ILE A 239 12.59 -1.84 -4.56
N VAL A 240 12.64 -3.18 -4.65
CA VAL A 240 13.91 -3.93 -4.64
C VAL A 240 14.86 -3.44 -5.73
N ARG A 241 14.37 -3.31 -6.96
CA ARG A 241 15.17 -2.80 -8.09
C ARG A 241 15.65 -1.37 -7.86
N LEU A 242 14.80 -0.50 -7.30
CA LEU A 242 15.17 0.87 -6.99
C LEU A 242 16.25 0.92 -5.90
N CYS A 243 16.09 0.17 -4.81
CA CYS A 243 17.08 0.09 -3.74
C CYS A 243 18.43 -0.40 -4.29
N LYS A 244 18.43 -1.46 -5.10
CA LYS A 244 19.63 -1.95 -5.78
C LYS A 244 20.30 -0.89 -6.66
N GLN A 245 19.53 -0.12 -7.43
CA GLN A 245 20.04 0.98 -8.26
C GLN A 245 20.63 2.13 -7.45
N ARG A 246 20.13 2.35 -6.22
CA ARG A 246 20.58 3.40 -5.31
C ARG A 246 21.72 2.94 -4.40
N GLY A 247 22.05 1.66 -4.37
CA GLY A 247 22.97 1.06 -3.39
C GLY A 247 22.39 0.98 -1.99
N TRP A 248 21.07 0.98 -1.86
CA TRP A 248 20.35 0.86 -0.58
C TRP A 248 20.04 -0.60 -0.28
N GLN A 249 19.99 -0.94 1.02
CA GLN A 249 19.52 -2.21 1.51
C GLN A 249 18.00 -2.15 1.79
N PRO A 250 17.15 -2.91 1.09
CA PRO A 250 15.76 -3.06 1.48
C PRO A 250 15.63 -4.05 2.64
N VAL A 251 14.81 -3.69 3.63
CA VAL A 251 14.41 -4.57 4.74
C VAL A 251 12.89 -4.64 4.74
N PHE A 252 12.31 -5.81 4.53
CA PHE A 252 10.86 -5.99 4.56
C PHE A 252 10.42 -6.41 5.95
N ASN A 253 9.60 -5.57 6.58
CA ASN A 253 8.98 -5.83 7.88
C ASN A 253 7.54 -6.30 7.67
N ILE A 254 7.30 -7.61 7.73
CA ILE A 254 5.94 -8.15 7.71
C ILE A 254 5.29 -7.85 9.06
N LEU A 255 4.15 -7.15 9.02
CA LEU A 255 3.40 -6.85 10.24
C LEU A 255 2.87 -8.13 10.88
N ALA A 256 2.96 -8.14 12.21
CA ALA A 256 2.36 -9.20 13.00
C ALA A 256 0.82 -9.16 12.89
N GLU A 257 0.22 -10.32 12.70
CA GLU A 257 -1.23 -10.51 12.75
C GLU A 257 -1.61 -11.30 14.00
N ASN A 258 -2.84 -11.13 14.47
CA ASN A 258 -3.34 -11.90 15.61
C ASN A 258 -3.72 -13.32 15.16
N VAL A 259 -2.70 -14.17 15.01
CA VAL A 259 -2.85 -15.54 14.51
C VAL A 259 -3.75 -16.41 15.40
N ASP A 260 -3.71 -16.22 16.72
CA ASP A 260 -4.56 -16.98 17.65
C ASP A 260 -6.04 -16.66 17.43
N GLN A 261 -6.37 -15.38 17.23
CA GLN A 261 -7.74 -14.97 16.91
C GLN A 261 -8.16 -15.50 15.55
N MET A 262 -7.30 -15.39 14.53
CA MET A 262 -7.60 -15.89 13.19
C MET A 262 -7.83 -17.41 13.18
N ASP A 263 -7.00 -18.18 13.89
CA ASP A 263 -7.17 -19.63 14.04
C ASP A 263 -8.51 -19.96 14.72
N SER A 264 -8.80 -19.29 15.83
CA SER A 264 -10.06 -19.50 16.57
C SER A 264 -11.32 -19.19 15.75
N LEU A 265 -11.25 -18.22 14.81
CA LEU A 265 -12.40 -17.77 14.02
C LEU A 265 -12.52 -18.46 12.67
N CYS A 266 -11.42 -18.64 11.98
CA CYS A 266 -11.37 -19.10 10.58
C CYS A 266 -10.79 -20.51 10.44
N GLY A 267 -10.11 -21.01 11.48
CA GLY A 267 -9.41 -22.30 11.46
C GLY A 267 -8.03 -22.24 10.79
N PRO A 268 -7.31 -23.38 10.84
CA PRO A 268 -5.92 -23.48 10.41
C PRO A 268 -5.72 -23.26 8.90
N ASP A 269 -6.78 -23.35 8.11
CA ASP A 269 -6.70 -23.19 6.65
C ASP A 269 -6.36 -21.77 6.24
N LEU A 270 -6.95 -20.78 6.93
CA LEU A 270 -6.63 -19.37 6.69
C LEU A 270 -5.18 -19.04 7.09
N LEU A 271 -4.71 -19.59 8.21
CA LEU A 271 -3.32 -19.42 8.66
C LEU A 271 -2.34 -20.02 7.65
N ARG A 272 -2.65 -21.19 7.09
CA ARG A 272 -1.81 -21.82 6.08
C ARG A 272 -1.66 -20.97 4.81
N LEU A 273 -2.75 -20.33 4.38
CA LEU A 273 -2.71 -19.37 3.27
C LEU A 273 -1.86 -18.14 3.63
N LEU A 274 -2.06 -17.57 4.81
CA LEU A 274 -1.29 -16.43 5.30
C LEU A 274 0.21 -16.74 5.35
N GLU A 275 0.61 -17.88 5.94
CA GLU A 275 1.99 -18.32 6.00
C GLU A 275 2.59 -18.55 4.62
N GLY A 276 1.85 -19.19 3.71
CA GLY A 276 2.26 -19.40 2.33
C GLY A 276 2.54 -18.07 1.63
N ASN A 277 1.65 -17.10 1.78
CA ASN A 277 1.79 -15.76 1.23
C ASN A 277 2.96 -14.99 1.86
N ALA A 278 3.17 -15.10 3.17
CA ALA A 278 4.30 -14.47 3.84
C ALA A 278 5.64 -15.00 3.31
N ARG A 279 5.75 -16.33 3.13
CA ARG A 279 6.94 -16.97 2.51
C ARG A 279 7.14 -16.59 1.05
N PHE A 280 6.06 -16.33 0.30
CA PHE A 280 6.16 -15.90 -1.09
C PHE A 280 6.70 -14.47 -1.22
N VAL A 281 6.39 -13.60 -0.26
CA VAL A 281 6.81 -12.19 -0.27
C VAL A 281 8.26 -12.02 0.20
N THR A 282 8.79 -12.94 1.00
CA THR A 282 10.16 -12.92 1.55
C THR A 282 11.13 -13.73 0.71
#